data_a46c2edcbb694b0c7c4b074e836e597c
#
_entry.id   a46c2edcbb694b0c7c4b074e836e597c
#
_cell.length_a   1.000
_cell.length_b   1.000
_cell.length_c   1.000
_cell.angle_alpha   90.00
_cell.angle_beta   90.00
_cell.angle_gamma   90.00
#
_symmetry.space_group_name_H-M   'P 1'
#
loop_
_entity.id
_entity.type
_entity.pdbx_description
1 polymer ?
#
loop_
_entity_poly.entity_id
_entity_poly.type
_entity_poly.pdbx_seq_one_letter_code
_entity_poly.pdbx_strand_id
1 'polypeptide(L)'
;MRKKLMIALFSVLAIGIIGNSSTRESKGKVNIKKVDNRKVSEKAVKLENYNGIKKISIFVKGFESGPTVSKIIMKMDDYRITGLDKNDWKVKTNGVDRKVTNVYVSDDKGEKAFDTGIVTLELENVFNQKTLKYEGSPFSYNMKKFFNEWVKEYVVEIDGKVTVDGKNYAVNKKEDVINNRVSTDTELFNYRSSFSGNYKNPITKKVENLKLEMAAYEPETLKKGEKKPLIIWLHGQGEGGTDPDIDILGTETSALEKEEIQKYFTTKGTDTKGAFVLAIQSPTYWMDEGDGTNGNGSGISRYTQILMDTIKEYVKHNPSVDAERIYLAGDSNGGYMTVNMIIILIQTILQQLYQFVRHMLITNMLEMQMELTKQKILKFLQVEKIVQFQNLRKLKIYG
;
A
#
# COMPACT_ATOMS: atom_id res chain seq x y z
N MET A 1 12.47 32.93 -28.63
CA MET A 1 13.22 31.72 -28.99
C MET A 1 12.49 30.50 -28.39
N ARG A 2 11.82 29.75 -29.27
CA ARG A 2 11.08 28.55 -28.86
C ARG A 2 12.02 27.35 -28.88
N LYS A 3 12.24 26.68 -27.72
CA LYS A 3 12.92 25.38 -27.68
C LYS A 3 11.88 24.29 -27.78
N LYS A 4 11.96 23.51 -28.85
CA LYS A 4 11.15 22.30 -29.09
C LYS A 4 11.65 21.19 -28.19
N LEU A 5 10.73 20.54 -27.46
CA LEU A 5 10.95 19.31 -26.72
C LEU A 5 10.87 18.13 -27.71
N MET A 6 11.96 17.40 -27.88
CA MET A 6 12.03 16.19 -28.70
C MET A 6 11.70 14.98 -27.80
N ILE A 7 10.59 14.31 -28.10
CA ILE A 7 10.25 13.01 -27.51
C ILE A 7 10.88 11.95 -28.42
N ALA A 8 11.80 11.15 -27.89
CA ALA A 8 12.36 9.99 -28.57
C ALA A 8 11.56 8.75 -28.22
N LEU A 9 10.79 8.24 -29.19
CA LEU A 9 10.23 6.90 -29.15
C LEU A 9 11.33 5.90 -29.54
N PHE A 10 11.63 4.95 -28.69
CA PHE A 10 12.38 3.75 -29.05
C PHE A 10 11.42 2.62 -29.44
N SER A 11 11.32 2.38 -30.73
CA SER A 11 10.70 1.16 -31.29
C SER A 11 11.80 0.11 -31.45
N VAL A 12 11.65 -1.03 -30.78
CA VAL A 12 12.49 -2.20 -30.96
C VAL A 12 11.93 -3.01 -32.14
N LEU A 13 12.70 -3.04 -33.22
CA LEU A 13 12.42 -3.86 -34.40
C LEU A 13 13.05 -5.24 -34.20
N ALA A 14 12.23 -6.28 -34.08
CA ALA A 14 12.70 -7.65 -34.10
C ALA A 14 12.86 -8.10 -35.55
N ILE A 15 14.11 -8.34 -35.99
CA ILE A 15 14.41 -8.92 -37.30
C ILE A 15 14.40 -10.44 -37.17
N GLY A 16 13.40 -11.07 -37.75
CA GLY A 16 13.37 -12.52 -37.94
C GLY A 16 14.25 -12.94 -39.12
N ILE A 17 15.23 -13.79 -38.86
CA ILE A 17 16.04 -14.43 -39.91
C ILE A 17 15.30 -15.69 -40.35
N ILE A 18 14.82 -15.67 -41.60
CA ILE A 18 14.31 -16.87 -42.31
C ILE A 18 15.49 -17.55 -42.98
N GLY A 19 15.90 -18.67 -42.42
CA GLY A 19 16.87 -19.55 -43.05
C GLY A 19 16.17 -20.58 -43.98
N ASN A 20 16.32 -20.38 -45.28
CA ASN A 20 15.96 -21.41 -46.27
C ASN A 20 17.06 -22.47 -46.30
N SER A 21 16.74 -23.70 -45.93
CA SER A 21 17.54 -24.87 -46.31
C SER A 21 16.73 -25.80 -47.20
N SER A 22 17.13 -25.82 -48.48
CA SER A 22 16.66 -26.80 -49.43
C SER A 22 17.30 -28.18 -49.15
N THR A 23 16.50 -29.20 -48.92
CA THR A 23 16.97 -30.60 -48.93
C THR A 23 16.20 -31.43 -49.96
N ARG A 24 16.99 -32.12 -50.74
CA ARG A 24 16.63 -33.02 -51.86
C ARG A 24 15.64 -34.09 -51.43
N GLU A 25 14.64 -34.28 -52.28
CA GLU A 25 13.78 -35.49 -52.28
C GLU A 25 14.59 -36.75 -52.59
N SER A 26 14.47 -37.75 -51.73
CA SER A 26 14.73 -39.14 -52.07
C SER A 26 13.42 -39.92 -51.98
N LYS A 27 12.96 -40.47 -53.13
CA LYS A 27 11.75 -41.29 -53.20
C LYS A 27 12.08 -42.67 -52.64
N GLY A 28 11.67 -42.94 -51.42
CA GLY A 28 11.58 -44.32 -50.89
C GLY A 28 10.11 -44.67 -50.65
N LYS A 29 9.55 -45.66 -51.37
CA LYS A 29 8.21 -46.15 -51.04
C LYS A 29 8.30 -47.04 -49.80
N VAL A 30 7.76 -46.52 -48.69
CA VAL A 30 7.53 -47.32 -47.49
C VAL A 30 6.06 -47.71 -47.42
N ASN A 31 5.80 -49.00 -47.41
CA ASN A 31 4.47 -49.62 -47.22
C ASN A 31 4.10 -49.40 -45.70
N ILE A 32 3.29 -48.42 -45.40
CA ILE A 32 2.74 -48.23 -44.06
C ILE A 32 1.50 -49.13 -43.94
N LYS A 33 1.62 -50.20 -43.17
CA LYS A 33 0.45 -50.91 -42.66
C LYS A 33 -0.34 -49.98 -41.79
N LYS A 34 -1.62 -49.72 -42.12
CA LYS A 34 -2.55 -49.01 -41.26
C LYS A 34 -2.62 -49.69 -39.90
N VAL A 35 -2.06 -49.05 -38.89
CA VAL A 35 -2.34 -49.41 -37.50
C VAL A 35 -3.73 -48.87 -37.17
N ASP A 36 -4.60 -49.78 -36.80
CA ASP A 36 -5.97 -49.51 -36.39
C ASP A 36 -5.91 -48.75 -35.07
N ASN A 37 -6.06 -47.42 -35.15
CA ASN A 37 -6.19 -46.55 -33.94
C ASN A 37 -7.57 -46.82 -33.31
N ARG A 38 -7.68 -47.88 -32.53
CA ARG A 38 -8.75 -48.00 -31.55
C ARG A 38 -8.61 -46.83 -30.60
N LYS A 39 -9.50 -45.85 -30.74
CA LYS A 39 -9.72 -44.83 -29.73
C LYS A 39 -10.06 -45.53 -28.42
N VAL A 40 -9.07 -45.73 -27.58
CA VAL A 40 -9.32 -45.98 -26.16
C VAL A 40 -9.92 -44.68 -25.62
N SER A 41 -11.23 -44.64 -25.49
CA SER A 41 -11.88 -43.57 -24.71
C SER A 41 -11.44 -43.80 -23.27
N GLU A 42 -10.40 -43.09 -22.83
CA GLU A 42 -10.14 -42.96 -21.41
C GLU A 42 -11.41 -42.36 -20.80
N LYS A 43 -12.21 -43.17 -20.14
CA LYS A 43 -13.24 -42.67 -19.24
C LYS A 43 -12.48 -41.83 -18.22
N ALA A 44 -12.66 -40.51 -18.25
CA ALA A 44 -12.14 -39.61 -17.22
C ALA A 44 -12.59 -40.18 -15.88
N VAL A 45 -11.65 -40.66 -15.07
CA VAL A 45 -11.94 -41.15 -13.72
C VAL A 45 -12.37 -39.94 -12.92
N LYS A 46 -13.63 -39.91 -12.50
CA LYS A 46 -14.15 -38.85 -11.67
C LYS A 46 -13.42 -38.91 -10.32
N LEU A 47 -12.61 -37.90 -10.01
CA LEU A 47 -11.94 -37.81 -8.71
C LEU A 47 -12.95 -37.61 -7.58
N GLU A 48 -12.67 -38.15 -6.40
CA GLU A 48 -13.38 -37.85 -5.18
C GLU A 48 -13.08 -36.40 -4.76
N ASN A 49 -14.06 -35.73 -4.13
CA ASN A 49 -13.84 -34.40 -3.58
C ASN A 49 -13.02 -34.48 -2.29
N TYR A 50 -12.02 -33.59 -2.17
CA TYR A 50 -11.30 -33.39 -0.93
C TYR A 50 -12.12 -32.52 0.02
N ASN A 51 -12.49 -33.08 1.16
CA ASN A 51 -13.33 -32.40 2.16
C ASN A 51 -12.54 -31.85 3.37
N GLY A 52 -11.21 -32.01 3.37
CA GLY A 52 -10.34 -31.66 4.48
C GLY A 52 -9.88 -30.19 4.49
N ILE A 53 -10.49 -29.28 3.72
CA ILE A 53 -10.17 -27.85 3.80
C ILE A 53 -10.86 -27.25 5.02
N LYS A 54 -10.07 -26.80 6.00
CA LYS A 54 -10.53 -26.24 7.28
C LYS A 54 -10.77 -24.74 7.20
N LYS A 55 -9.97 -24.02 6.40
CA LYS A 55 -10.06 -22.57 6.28
C LYS A 55 -9.50 -22.12 4.94
N ILE A 56 -10.15 -21.14 4.33
CA ILE A 56 -9.65 -20.39 3.20
C ILE A 56 -9.42 -18.95 3.65
N SER A 57 -8.23 -18.41 3.35
CA SER A 57 -7.88 -17.02 3.62
C SER A 57 -7.45 -16.34 2.33
N ILE A 58 -7.66 -15.02 2.26
CA ILE A 58 -7.18 -14.17 1.19
C ILE A 58 -5.99 -13.37 1.68
N PHE A 59 -4.91 -13.35 0.88
CA PHE A 59 -3.77 -12.46 1.13
C PHE A 59 -3.99 -11.17 0.36
N VAL A 60 -4.16 -10.08 1.11
CA VAL A 60 -4.38 -8.74 0.57
C VAL A 60 -3.06 -7.99 0.54
N LYS A 61 -2.68 -7.50 -0.63
CA LYS A 61 -1.47 -6.72 -0.85
C LYS A 61 -1.81 -5.32 -1.36
N GLY A 62 -1.18 -4.29 -0.78
CA GLY A 62 -1.29 -2.91 -1.20
C GLY A 62 -0.43 -2.62 -2.43
N PHE A 63 -0.93 -1.74 -3.32
CA PHE A 63 -0.24 -1.23 -4.50
C PHE A 63 -0.59 0.25 -4.68
N GLU A 64 0.10 0.93 -5.59
CA GLU A 64 -0.10 2.36 -5.88
C GLU A 64 -1.57 2.75 -6.15
N SER A 65 -2.32 1.87 -6.80
CA SER A 65 -3.73 2.12 -7.14
C SER A 65 -4.71 1.29 -6.28
N GLY A 66 -4.37 1.04 -5.04
CA GLY A 66 -5.16 0.29 -4.08
C GLY A 66 -4.84 -1.20 -4.03
N PRO A 67 -5.49 -1.95 -3.14
CA PRO A 67 -5.17 -3.34 -2.88
C PRO A 67 -5.78 -4.32 -3.88
N THR A 68 -5.14 -5.50 -3.97
CA THR A 68 -5.76 -6.69 -4.56
C THR A 68 -5.51 -7.92 -3.71
N VAL A 69 -6.33 -8.96 -3.94
CA VAL A 69 -6.05 -10.30 -3.42
C VAL A 69 -5.03 -10.96 -4.34
N SER A 70 -3.82 -11.15 -3.84
CA SER A 70 -2.68 -11.71 -4.58
C SER A 70 -2.43 -13.19 -4.31
N LYS A 71 -2.96 -13.75 -3.21
CA LYS A 71 -2.86 -15.17 -2.89
C LYS A 71 -4.17 -15.68 -2.27
N ILE A 72 -4.47 -16.95 -2.50
CA ILE A 72 -5.48 -17.72 -1.75
C ILE A 72 -4.72 -18.75 -0.91
N ILE A 73 -4.97 -18.79 0.38
CA ILE A 73 -4.30 -19.66 1.35
C ILE A 73 -5.33 -20.65 1.88
N MET A 74 -5.13 -21.94 1.61
CA MET A 74 -6.02 -23.03 2.01
C MET A 74 -5.36 -23.86 3.12
N LYS A 75 -5.90 -23.84 4.33
CA LYS A 75 -5.47 -24.71 5.42
C LYS A 75 -6.21 -26.04 5.31
N MET A 76 -5.47 -27.11 5.13
CA MET A 76 -5.97 -28.48 5.03
C MET A 76 -5.80 -29.23 6.36
N ASP A 77 -6.46 -30.37 6.51
CA ASP A 77 -6.32 -31.24 7.69
C ASP A 77 -5.21 -32.30 7.53
N ASP A 78 -4.51 -32.28 6.39
CA ASP A 78 -3.42 -33.20 6.08
C ASP A 78 -2.12 -32.45 5.76
N TYR A 79 -0.98 -33.04 6.14
CA TYR A 79 0.34 -32.47 5.93
C TYR A 79 1.10 -33.06 4.72
N ARG A 80 0.65 -34.20 4.19
CA ARG A 80 1.32 -34.91 3.09
C ARG A 80 0.75 -34.51 1.72
N ILE A 81 0.87 -33.26 1.40
CA ILE A 81 0.35 -32.66 0.18
C ILE A 81 1.45 -32.68 -0.88
N THR A 82 1.14 -33.23 -2.04
CA THR A 82 2.06 -33.34 -3.18
C THR A 82 1.32 -33.11 -4.51
N GLY A 83 2.03 -33.18 -5.64
CA GLY A 83 1.43 -33.11 -6.97
C GLY A 83 0.74 -31.79 -7.27
N LEU A 84 1.29 -30.69 -6.75
CA LEU A 84 0.76 -29.36 -6.99
C LEU A 84 1.23 -28.83 -8.35
N ASP A 85 0.31 -28.68 -9.30
CA ASP A 85 0.54 -28.03 -10.60
C ASP A 85 -0.42 -26.85 -10.74
N LYS A 86 0.11 -25.66 -11.03
CA LYS A 86 -0.71 -24.44 -11.19
C LYS A 86 -1.78 -24.55 -12.28
N ASN A 87 -1.55 -25.39 -13.29
CA ASN A 87 -2.48 -25.60 -14.39
C ASN A 87 -3.71 -26.42 -13.99
N ASP A 88 -3.66 -27.09 -12.85
CA ASP A 88 -4.78 -27.85 -12.31
C ASP A 88 -5.80 -26.96 -11.55
N TRP A 89 -5.55 -25.66 -11.44
CA TRP A 89 -6.35 -24.77 -10.61
C TRP A 89 -7.06 -23.68 -11.42
N LYS A 90 -8.31 -23.47 -11.10
CA LYS A 90 -9.14 -22.35 -11.56
C LYS A 90 -9.65 -21.61 -10.34
N VAL A 91 -9.51 -20.30 -10.33
CA VAL A 91 -9.92 -19.44 -9.22
C VAL A 91 -10.78 -18.30 -9.74
N LYS A 92 -11.88 -18.03 -9.04
CA LYS A 92 -12.63 -16.78 -9.20
C LYS A 92 -12.67 -16.04 -7.86
N THR A 93 -12.60 -14.73 -7.96
CA THR A 93 -12.79 -13.84 -6.80
C THR A 93 -13.90 -12.85 -7.14
N ASN A 94 -15.00 -12.87 -6.38
CA ASN A 94 -16.22 -12.09 -6.67
C ASN A 94 -16.69 -12.22 -8.14
N GLY A 95 -16.64 -13.46 -8.67
CA GLY A 95 -17.04 -13.76 -10.04
C GLY A 95 -16.02 -13.43 -11.14
N VAL A 96 -14.88 -12.81 -10.80
CA VAL A 96 -13.79 -12.52 -11.75
C VAL A 96 -12.84 -13.70 -11.81
N ASP A 97 -12.58 -14.23 -13.03
CA ASP A 97 -11.59 -15.26 -13.26
C ASP A 97 -10.18 -14.72 -12.95
N ARG A 98 -9.43 -15.46 -12.12
CA ARG A 98 -8.07 -15.07 -11.71
C ARG A 98 -7.08 -16.15 -12.17
N LYS A 99 -6.06 -15.72 -12.88
CA LYS A 99 -5.00 -16.64 -13.33
C LYS A 99 -4.11 -17.03 -12.15
N VAL A 100 -3.96 -18.33 -11.93
CA VAL A 100 -3.00 -18.89 -10.97
C VAL A 100 -1.61 -18.89 -11.60
N THR A 101 -0.68 -18.19 -10.98
CA THR A 101 0.71 -18.07 -11.46
C THR A 101 1.62 -19.10 -10.81
N ASN A 102 1.31 -19.49 -9.57
CA ASN A 102 2.07 -20.48 -8.82
C ASN A 102 1.19 -21.21 -7.80
N VAL A 103 1.62 -22.41 -7.36
CA VAL A 103 1.01 -23.16 -6.27
C VAL A 103 2.10 -23.88 -5.48
N TYR A 104 2.01 -23.83 -4.16
CA TYR A 104 3.01 -24.43 -3.27
C TYR A 104 2.47 -24.64 -1.85
N VAL A 105 3.20 -25.47 -1.09
CA VAL A 105 2.99 -25.60 0.36
C VAL A 105 3.59 -24.38 1.06
N SER A 106 2.85 -23.81 2.01
CA SER A 106 3.19 -22.53 2.64
C SER A 106 2.94 -22.54 4.16
N ASP A 107 3.34 -21.47 4.83
CA ASP A 107 2.85 -21.13 6.16
C ASP A 107 1.48 -20.42 6.11
N ASP A 108 0.98 -19.96 7.24
CA ASP A 108 -0.31 -19.27 7.39
C ASP A 108 -0.31 -17.84 6.82
N LYS A 109 0.85 -17.31 6.47
CA LYS A 109 1.04 -16.03 5.77
C LYS A 109 1.22 -16.19 4.26
N GLY A 110 1.18 -17.44 3.77
CA GLY A 110 1.35 -17.75 2.35
C GLY A 110 2.80 -17.66 1.87
N GLU A 111 3.78 -17.72 2.79
CA GLU A 111 5.19 -17.85 2.44
C GLU A 111 5.58 -19.33 2.35
N LYS A 112 6.49 -19.65 1.39
CA LYS A 112 6.89 -21.05 1.15
C LYS A 112 7.40 -21.71 2.42
N ALA A 113 6.84 -22.84 2.77
CA ALA A 113 7.20 -23.66 3.91
C ALA A 113 7.10 -25.14 3.57
N PHE A 114 7.47 -26.03 4.50
CA PHE A 114 7.41 -27.48 4.31
C PHE A 114 6.54 -28.10 5.41
N ASP A 115 5.84 -29.16 5.07
CA ASP A 115 5.07 -30.00 6.02
C ASP A 115 4.09 -29.23 6.92
N THR A 116 3.39 -28.24 6.36
CA THR A 116 2.49 -27.38 7.11
C THR A 116 0.99 -27.74 6.94
N GLY A 117 0.64 -28.51 5.92
CA GLY A 117 -0.77 -28.74 5.56
C GLY A 117 -1.47 -27.50 5.00
N ILE A 118 -0.72 -26.51 4.53
CA ILE A 118 -1.27 -25.28 3.95
C ILE A 118 -0.83 -25.17 2.49
N VAL A 119 -1.78 -24.91 1.60
CA VAL A 119 -1.53 -24.70 0.17
C VAL A 119 -1.87 -23.28 -0.19
N THR A 120 -0.93 -22.59 -0.84
CA THR A 120 -1.11 -21.26 -1.38
C THR A 120 -1.16 -21.27 -2.90
N LEU A 121 -2.18 -20.59 -3.44
CA LEU A 121 -2.32 -20.27 -4.86
C LEU A 121 -1.96 -18.79 -5.03
N GLU A 122 -0.89 -18.50 -5.78
CA GLU A 122 -0.56 -17.13 -6.18
C GLU A 122 -1.38 -16.73 -7.40
N LEU A 123 -1.92 -15.52 -7.36
CA LEU A 123 -2.76 -14.97 -8.41
C LEU A 123 -2.04 -13.86 -9.17
N GLU A 124 -2.28 -13.77 -10.47
CA GLU A 124 -1.79 -12.65 -11.27
C GLU A 124 -2.46 -11.34 -10.82
N ASN A 125 -1.66 -10.29 -10.58
CA ASN A 125 -2.16 -8.98 -10.22
C ASN A 125 -2.36 -8.15 -11.50
N VAL A 126 -3.61 -7.98 -11.90
CA VAL A 126 -3.98 -7.28 -13.14
C VAL A 126 -4.60 -5.93 -12.79
N PHE A 127 -3.97 -4.85 -13.23
CA PHE A 127 -4.55 -3.51 -13.15
C PHE A 127 -5.47 -3.26 -14.34
N ASN A 128 -6.74 -2.96 -14.08
CA ASN A 128 -7.73 -2.70 -15.11
C ASN A 128 -7.77 -1.20 -15.43
N GLN A 129 -7.25 -0.83 -16.59
CA GLN A 129 -7.15 0.56 -17.07
C GLN A 129 -8.51 1.26 -17.23
N LYS A 130 -9.60 0.51 -17.40
CA LYS A 130 -10.94 1.09 -17.57
C LYS A 130 -11.58 1.47 -16.24
N THR A 131 -11.35 0.65 -15.22
CA THR A 131 -11.91 0.87 -13.88
C THR A 131 -10.94 1.56 -12.93
N LEU A 132 -9.68 1.72 -13.36
CA LEU A 132 -8.57 2.27 -12.58
C LEU A 132 -8.40 1.55 -11.22
N LYS A 133 -8.60 0.22 -11.21
CA LYS A 133 -8.48 -0.64 -10.03
C LYS A 133 -7.84 -1.96 -10.39
N TYR A 134 -7.25 -2.60 -9.41
CA TYR A 134 -6.82 -3.98 -9.56
C TYR A 134 -8.02 -4.93 -9.60
N GLU A 135 -7.97 -5.92 -10.49
CA GLU A 135 -8.94 -7.01 -10.52
C GLU A 135 -8.87 -7.81 -9.21
N GLY A 136 -10.06 -8.13 -8.67
CA GLY A 136 -10.14 -8.81 -7.37
C GLY A 136 -9.78 -7.93 -6.17
N SER A 137 -9.85 -6.61 -6.30
CA SER A 137 -9.72 -5.72 -5.14
C SER A 137 -10.82 -6.02 -4.11
N PRO A 138 -10.46 -6.12 -2.81
CA PRO A 138 -11.44 -6.29 -1.74
C PRO A 138 -12.06 -4.96 -1.29
N PHE A 139 -11.76 -3.85 -1.98
CA PHE A 139 -12.30 -2.53 -1.68
C PHE A 139 -13.43 -2.15 -2.62
N SER A 140 -14.41 -1.42 -2.07
CA SER A 140 -15.50 -0.79 -2.80
C SER A 140 -15.57 0.68 -2.44
N TYR A 141 -15.49 1.56 -3.44
CA TYR A 141 -15.60 3.00 -3.21
C TYR A 141 -17.05 3.41 -2.91
N ASN A 142 -17.27 4.04 -1.78
CA ASN A 142 -18.57 4.54 -1.36
C ASN A 142 -18.76 5.98 -1.85
N MET A 143 -19.56 6.16 -2.89
CA MET A 143 -19.84 7.46 -3.52
C MET A 143 -20.53 8.48 -2.60
N LYS A 144 -21.13 8.04 -1.48
CA LYS A 144 -21.77 8.95 -0.51
C LYS A 144 -20.79 9.44 0.55
N LYS A 145 -19.82 8.60 0.90
CA LYS A 145 -18.82 8.88 1.94
C LYS A 145 -17.50 9.39 1.36
N PHE A 146 -17.29 9.20 0.05
CA PHE A 146 -16.08 9.57 -0.68
C PHE A 146 -14.81 8.84 -0.24
N PHE A 147 -14.95 7.58 0.24
CA PHE A 147 -13.82 6.73 0.56
C PHE A 147 -14.10 5.24 0.30
N ASN A 148 -13.05 4.44 0.29
CA ASN A 148 -13.11 3.00 0.13
C ASN A 148 -13.59 2.34 1.43
N GLU A 149 -14.35 1.27 1.26
CA GLU A 149 -14.77 0.36 2.34
C GLU A 149 -14.40 -1.06 1.93
N TRP A 150 -14.18 -1.95 2.88
CA TRP A 150 -14.15 -3.37 2.58
C TRP A 150 -15.49 -3.79 1.98
N VAL A 151 -15.45 -4.63 0.95
CA VAL A 151 -16.68 -5.24 0.42
C VAL A 151 -17.35 -6.04 1.54
N LYS A 152 -18.68 -6.16 1.47
CA LYS A 152 -19.44 -6.89 2.50
C LYS A 152 -19.22 -8.39 2.44
N GLU A 153 -18.98 -8.90 1.24
CA GLU A 153 -18.72 -10.31 0.94
C GLU A 153 -17.57 -10.38 -0.07
N TYR A 154 -16.68 -11.35 0.11
CA TYR A 154 -15.62 -11.65 -0.83
C TYR A 154 -15.64 -13.14 -1.14
N VAL A 155 -16.41 -13.49 -2.16
CA VAL A 155 -16.62 -14.89 -2.54
C VAL A 155 -15.44 -15.40 -3.36
N VAL A 156 -14.79 -16.45 -2.86
CA VAL A 156 -13.74 -17.19 -3.56
C VAL A 156 -14.33 -18.52 -4.06
N GLU A 157 -14.17 -18.77 -5.36
CA GLU A 157 -14.49 -20.07 -5.98
C GLU A 157 -13.17 -20.71 -6.42
N ILE A 158 -12.96 -21.95 -5.99
CA ILE A 158 -11.75 -22.73 -6.29
C ILE A 158 -12.18 -24.05 -6.89
N ASP A 159 -11.66 -24.35 -8.07
CA ASP A 159 -11.78 -25.65 -8.71
C ASP A 159 -10.37 -26.13 -9.06
N GLY A 160 -10.00 -27.31 -8.60
CA GLY A 160 -8.64 -27.79 -8.76
C GLY A 160 -8.44 -29.25 -8.39
N LYS A 161 -7.15 -29.63 -8.30
CA LYS A 161 -6.73 -30.98 -7.96
C LYS A 161 -5.57 -30.98 -7.00
N VAL A 162 -5.60 -31.86 -6.03
CA VAL A 162 -4.55 -32.05 -5.03
C VAL A 162 -4.27 -33.53 -4.83
N THR A 163 -3.01 -33.87 -4.56
CA THR A 163 -2.60 -35.21 -4.14
C THR A 163 -2.33 -35.20 -2.65
N VAL A 164 -3.06 -36.01 -1.90
CA VAL A 164 -2.92 -36.21 -0.46
C VAL A 164 -2.65 -37.67 -0.20
N ASP A 165 -1.58 -37.99 0.52
CA ASP A 165 -1.17 -39.38 0.78
C ASP A 165 -1.03 -40.25 -0.48
N GLY A 166 -0.59 -39.64 -1.58
CA GLY A 166 -0.45 -40.32 -2.87
C GLY A 166 -1.77 -40.58 -3.62
N LYS A 167 -2.92 -40.16 -3.08
CA LYS A 167 -4.22 -40.24 -3.73
C LYS A 167 -4.66 -38.89 -4.28
N ASN A 168 -5.14 -38.85 -5.52
CA ASN A 168 -5.62 -37.65 -6.17
C ASN A 168 -7.08 -37.35 -5.76
N TYR A 169 -7.34 -36.08 -5.43
CA TYR A 169 -8.66 -35.56 -5.10
C TYR A 169 -8.98 -34.33 -5.94
N ALA A 170 -10.25 -34.13 -6.24
CA ALA A 170 -10.75 -32.86 -6.73
C ALA A 170 -10.95 -31.90 -5.58
N VAL A 171 -10.64 -30.64 -5.77
CA VAL A 171 -10.99 -29.53 -4.89
C VAL A 171 -12.09 -28.73 -5.57
N ASN A 172 -13.22 -28.56 -4.90
CA ASN A 172 -14.29 -27.69 -5.36
C ASN A 172 -14.85 -26.96 -4.13
N LYS A 173 -14.58 -25.66 -4.05
CA LYS A 173 -14.98 -24.80 -2.92
C LYS A 173 -15.52 -23.48 -3.40
N LYS A 174 -16.57 -23.04 -2.71
CA LYS A 174 -17.11 -21.68 -2.86
C LYS A 174 -17.45 -21.15 -1.47
N GLU A 175 -16.82 -20.06 -1.05
CA GLU A 175 -16.94 -19.52 0.31
C GLU A 175 -16.75 -18.01 0.32
N ASP A 176 -17.50 -17.30 1.16
CA ASP A 176 -17.22 -15.91 1.52
C ASP A 176 -16.10 -15.88 2.57
N VAL A 177 -15.00 -15.23 2.23
CA VAL A 177 -13.78 -15.21 3.04
C VAL A 177 -13.36 -13.79 3.46
N ILE A 178 -14.27 -12.81 3.37
CA ILE A 178 -13.93 -11.42 3.68
C ILE A 178 -13.35 -11.24 5.09
N ASN A 179 -13.78 -12.07 6.05
CA ASN A 179 -13.28 -12.04 7.42
C ASN A 179 -11.99 -12.83 7.63
N ASN A 180 -11.51 -13.54 6.63
CA ASN A 180 -10.28 -14.34 6.67
C ASN A 180 -9.16 -13.63 5.88
N ARG A 181 -8.88 -12.36 6.20
CA ARG A 181 -7.82 -11.57 5.55
C ARG A 181 -6.49 -11.80 6.24
N VAL A 182 -5.44 -11.86 5.43
CA VAL A 182 -4.03 -11.83 5.84
C VAL A 182 -3.38 -10.71 5.05
N SER A 183 -2.61 -9.86 5.68
CA SER A 183 -1.81 -8.82 5.02
C SER A 183 -0.57 -8.54 5.85
N THR A 184 0.60 -8.88 5.32
CA THR A 184 1.87 -8.53 5.96
C THR A 184 2.10 -7.03 5.96
N ASP A 185 1.60 -6.31 4.95
CA ASP A 185 1.72 -4.85 4.85
C ASP A 185 1.04 -4.15 6.04
N THR A 186 -0.15 -4.61 6.45
CA THR A 186 -0.85 -4.00 7.60
C THR A 186 -0.34 -4.51 8.95
N GLU A 187 0.17 -5.74 9.03
CA GLU A 187 0.73 -6.32 10.25
C GLU A 187 2.00 -5.58 10.71
N LEU A 188 2.79 -5.07 9.78
CA LEU A 188 4.00 -4.30 10.10
C LEU A 188 3.69 -2.97 10.78
N PHE A 189 2.50 -2.39 10.54
CA PHE A 189 2.01 -1.22 11.25
C PHE A 189 1.32 -1.65 12.55
N ASN A 190 2.10 -2.20 13.48
CA ASN A 190 1.60 -2.88 14.67
C ASN A 190 1.16 -1.95 15.81
N TYR A 191 1.60 -0.69 15.82
CA TYR A 191 1.06 0.31 16.72
C TYR A 191 -0.28 0.83 16.18
N ARG A 192 -1.34 0.67 16.95
CA ARG A 192 -2.70 1.12 16.61
C ARG A 192 -3.24 1.97 17.74
N SER A 193 -3.69 3.18 17.41
CA SER A 193 -4.21 4.11 18.40
C SER A 193 -5.15 5.12 17.74
N SER A 194 -5.72 5.99 18.56
CA SER A 194 -6.50 7.13 18.09
C SER A 194 -6.29 8.33 18.98
N PHE A 195 -6.51 9.51 18.44
CA PHE A 195 -6.51 10.75 19.20
C PHE A 195 -7.83 11.49 18.99
N SER A 196 -8.42 12.04 20.04
CA SER A 196 -9.69 12.77 19.98
C SER A 196 -9.68 14.01 20.85
N GLY A 197 -10.46 14.98 20.45
CA GLY A 197 -10.61 16.24 21.21
C GLY A 197 -11.75 17.10 20.70
N ASN A 198 -12.06 18.15 21.45
CA ASN A 198 -13.06 19.13 21.08
C ASN A 198 -12.39 20.32 20.40
N TYR A 199 -12.74 20.58 19.16
CA TYR A 199 -12.14 21.63 18.34
C TYR A 199 -13.22 22.56 17.79
N LYS A 200 -12.90 23.85 17.74
CA LYS A 200 -13.77 24.84 17.10
C LYS A 200 -13.53 24.77 15.59
N ASN A 201 -14.57 24.40 14.85
CA ASN A 201 -14.52 24.39 13.40
C ASN A 201 -14.24 25.80 12.87
N PRO A 202 -13.21 25.99 12.01
CA PRO A 202 -12.82 27.32 11.52
C PRO A 202 -13.85 27.96 10.59
N ILE A 203 -14.75 27.18 9.97
CA ILE A 203 -15.80 27.65 9.05
C ILE A 203 -17.12 27.83 9.79
N THR A 204 -17.66 26.73 10.33
CA THR A 204 -18.99 26.74 10.97
C THR A 204 -19.01 27.41 12.36
N LYS A 205 -17.82 27.63 12.95
CA LYS A 205 -17.61 28.19 14.31
C LYS A 205 -18.17 27.31 15.44
N LYS A 206 -18.72 26.15 15.14
CA LYS A 206 -19.21 25.18 16.13
C LYS A 206 -18.06 24.41 16.75
N VAL A 207 -18.26 23.96 17.99
CA VAL A 207 -17.34 23.00 18.62
C VAL A 207 -17.75 21.60 18.20
N GLU A 208 -16.78 20.82 17.69
CA GLU A 208 -16.95 19.46 17.21
C GLU A 208 -16.02 18.54 18.00
N ASN A 209 -16.49 17.36 18.37
CA ASN A 209 -15.63 16.30 18.86
C ASN A 209 -15.05 15.59 17.64
N LEU A 210 -13.76 15.76 17.39
CA LEU A 210 -13.04 15.14 16.29
C LEU A 210 -12.20 13.99 16.80
N LYS A 211 -12.04 12.95 15.98
CA LYS A 211 -11.19 11.80 16.23
C LYS A 211 -10.41 11.45 14.96
N LEU A 212 -9.11 11.20 15.10
CA LEU A 212 -8.26 10.63 14.08
C LEU A 212 -7.80 9.23 14.51
N GLU A 213 -7.82 8.30 13.60
CA GLU A 213 -7.21 6.98 13.78
C GLU A 213 -5.74 7.03 13.34
N MET A 214 -4.91 6.15 13.89
CA MET A 214 -3.52 6.07 13.49
C MET A 214 -2.98 4.64 13.56
N ALA A 215 -2.06 4.36 12.65
CA ALA A 215 -1.23 3.17 12.71
C ALA A 215 0.22 3.55 12.47
N ALA A 216 1.17 2.87 13.13
CA ALA A 216 2.57 3.16 12.91
C ALA A 216 3.42 1.90 12.78
N TYR A 217 4.40 2.03 11.89
CA TYR A 217 5.51 1.10 11.71
C TYR A 217 6.71 1.57 12.51
N GLU A 218 7.31 0.67 13.28
CA GLU A 218 8.59 0.85 13.95
C GLU A 218 9.69 0.14 13.17
N PRO A 219 10.81 0.80 12.83
CA PRO A 219 11.86 0.17 12.05
C PRO A 219 12.55 -0.93 12.84
N GLU A 220 12.67 -2.12 12.26
CA GLU A 220 13.32 -3.31 12.87
C GLU A 220 14.75 -3.05 13.32
N THR A 221 15.41 -2.08 12.69
CA THR A 221 16.78 -1.67 13.02
C THR A 221 16.90 -0.74 14.22
N LEU A 222 15.78 -0.43 14.91
CA LEU A 222 15.79 0.43 16.10
C LEU A 222 16.50 -0.29 17.26
N LYS A 223 17.52 0.35 17.82
CA LYS A 223 18.22 -0.12 19.02
C LYS A 223 17.86 0.72 20.23
N LYS A 224 18.02 0.13 21.41
CA LYS A 224 17.75 0.82 22.67
C LYS A 224 18.54 2.14 22.78
N GLY A 225 17.83 3.25 23.00
CA GLY A 225 18.41 4.58 23.13
C GLY A 225 18.72 5.31 21.82
N GLU A 226 18.50 4.66 20.67
CA GLU A 226 18.56 5.35 19.37
C GLU A 226 17.32 6.20 19.11
N LYS A 227 17.51 7.26 18.32
CA LYS A 227 16.42 8.07 17.78
C LYS A 227 16.43 7.99 16.27
N LYS A 228 15.28 7.70 15.68
CA LYS A 228 15.10 7.58 14.24
C LYS A 228 14.13 8.63 13.70
N PRO A 229 14.29 9.02 12.43
CA PRO A 229 13.35 9.93 11.77
C PRO A 229 11.91 9.38 11.81
N LEU A 230 10.94 10.28 11.68
CA LEU A 230 9.54 9.96 11.52
C LEU A 230 9.04 10.42 10.15
N ILE A 231 8.44 9.52 9.40
CA ILE A 231 7.67 9.82 8.19
C ILE A 231 6.20 9.82 8.60
N ILE A 232 5.48 10.90 8.32
CA ILE A 232 4.04 11.00 8.50
C ILE A 232 3.40 11.01 7.11
N TRP A 233 2.49 10.06 6.88
CA TRP A 233 1.76 9.97 5.63
C TRP A 233 0.29 10.32 5.84
N LEU A 234 -0.22 11.20 4.99
CA LEU A 234 -1.62 11.62 4.96
C LEU A 234 -2.29 11.06 3.71
N HIS A 235 -3.34 10.30 3.92
CA HIS A 235 -4.06 9.58 2.86
C HIS A 235 -4.75 10.50 1.84
N GLY A 236 -5.06 9.96 0.67
CA GLY A 236 -5.88 10.58 -0.34
C GLY A 236 -7.38 10.62 0.03
N GLN A 237 -8.22 11.14 -0.86
CA GLN A 237 -9.66 11.20 -0.60
C GLN A 237 -10.32 9.82 -0.54
N GLY A 238 -9.68 8.79 -1.07
CA GLY A 238 -10.20 7.42 -1.11
C GLY A 238 -10.05 6.64 0.20
N GLU A 239 -9.21 7.07 1.13
CA GLU A 239 -8.74 6.26 2.26
C GLU A 239 -9.16 6.82 3.62
N GLY A 240 -10.10 7.77 3.65
CA GLY A 240 -10.76 8.21 4.88
C GLY A 240 -11.55 7.09 5.56
N GLY A 241 -11.96 7.32 6.80
CA GLY A 241 -12.73 6.36 7.59
C GLY A 241 -12.20 6.15 8.99
N THR A 242 -12.44 4.96 9.51
CA THR A 242 -12.06 4.58 10.88
C THR A 242 -11.36 3.21 10.94
N ASP A 243 -10.79 2.79 9.83
CA ASP A 243 -10.02 1.55 9.70
C ASP A 243 -8.69 1.87 9.02
N PRO A 244 -7.59 2.01 9.79
CA PRO A 244 -6.28 2.34 9.25
C PRO A 244 -5.73 1.35 8.22
N ASP A 245 -6.25 0.12 8.13
CA ASP A 245 -5.85 -0.82 7.09
C ASP A 245 -6.25 -0.33 5.69
N ILE A 246 -7.32 0.46 5.60
CA ILE A 246 -7.73 1.10 4.34
C ILE A 246 -6.72 2.15 3.91
N ASP A 247 -6.21 2.97 4.84
CA ASP A 247 -5.14 3.94 4.57
C ASP A 247 -3.83 3.22 4.15
N ILE A 248 -3.41 2.21 4.91
CA ILE A 248 -2.15 1.48 4.63
C ILE A 248 -2.17 0.78 3.27
N LEU A 249 -3.30 0.15 2.91
CA LEU A 249 -3.44 -0.64 1.70
C LEU A 249 -3.91 0.16 0.48
N GLY A 250 -4.54 1.31 0.71
CA GLY A 250 -5.21 2.08 -0.34
C GLY A 250 -4.29 2.91 -1.21
N THR A 251 -3.15 3.31 -0.65
CA THR A 251 -2.16 4.16 -1.30
C THR A 251 -0.74 3.63 -1.09
N GLU A 252 0.26 4.48 -1.31
CA GLU A 252 1.68 4.13 -1.19
C GLU A 252 2.15 3.98 0.27
N THR A 253 1.28 4.09 1.27
CA THR A 253 1.65 4.01 2.69
C THR A 253 2.43 2.72 3.01
N SER A 254 1.97 1.58 2.48
CA SER A 254 2.66 0.28 2.65
C SER A 254 4.03 0.20 1.95
N ALA A 255 4.35 1.13 1.04
CA ALA A 255 5.67 1.17 0.43
C ALA A 255 6.73 1.82 1.33
N LEU A 256 6.30 2.64 2.31
CA LEU A 256 7.21 3.42 3.15
C LEU A 256 8.00 2.55 4.14
N GLU A 257 7.51 1.36 4.47
CA GLU A 257 8.23 0.40 5.34
C GLU A 257 9.23 -0.47 4.57
N LYS A 258 9.16 -0.52 3.23
CA LYS A 258 10.05 -1.35 2.40
C LYS A 258 11.50 -0.86 2.46
N GLU A 259 12.45 -1.80 2.37
CA GLU A 259 13.88 -1.52 2.43
C GLU A 259 14.31 -0.47 1.39
N GLU A 260 13.69 -0.49 0.19
CA GLU A 260 13.96 0.47 -0.89
C GLU A 260 13.75 1.92 -0.45
N ILE A 261 12.85 2.17 0.48
CA ILE A 261 12.58 3.51 1.04
C ILE A 261 13.34 3.69 2.36
N GLN A 262 13.29 2.71 3.26
CA GLN A 262 13.89 2.77 4.60
C GLN A 262 15.41 3.02 4.55
N LYS A 263 16.11 2.53 3.52
CA LYS A 263 17.55 2.74 3.34
C LYS A 263 18.00 4.21 3.18
N TYR A 264 17.08 5.11 2.83
CA TYR A 264 17.38 6.55 2.69
C TYR A 264 17.35 7.31 4.02
N PHE A 265 16.85 6.70 5.08
CA PHE A 265 16.76 7.30 6.40
C PHE A 265 17.82 6.68 7.32
N THR A 266 18.60 7.53 7.99
CA THR A 266 19.68 7.08 8.86
C THR A 266 19.50 7.63 10.27
N THR A 267 19.93 6.88 11.28
CA THR A 267 20.12 7.40 12.63
C THR A 267 21.26 8.42 12.63
N LYS A 268 21.06 9.58 13.27
CA LYS A 268 22.08 10.65 13.33
C LYS A 268 23.39 10.13 13.94
N GLY A 269 24.49 10.32 13.22
CA GLY A 269 25.82 9.90 13.67
C GLY A 269 26.13 8.40 13.51
N THR A 270 25.29 7.65 12.81
CA THR A 270 25.48 6.23 12.51
C THR A 270 25.12 5.89 11.08
N ASP A 271 25.43 4.67 10.63
CA ASP A 271 24.97 4.11 9.35
C ASP A 271 23.69 3.28 9.48
N THR A 272 23.07 3.25 10.67
CA THR A 272 21.85 2.47 10.91
C THR A 272 20.69 3.08 10.12
N LYS A 273 20.09 2.29 9.24
CA LYS A 273 18.97 2.70 8.38
C LYS A 273 17.63 2.58 9.11
N GLY A 274 16.63 3.26 8.57
CA GLY A 274 15.24 3.15 8.96
C GLY A 274 14.65 4.40 9.58
N ALA A 275 13.33 4.50 9.47
CA ALA A 275 12.49 5.56 10.01
C ALA A 275 11.20 4.97 10.55
N PHE A 276 10.58 5.60 11.55
CA PHE A 276 9.18 5.37 11.86
C PHE A 276 8.29 5.82 10.72
N VAL A 277 7.18 5.13 10.50
CA VAL A 277 6.13 5.57 9.58
C VAL A 277 4.83 5.69 10.36
N LEU A 278 4.20 6.84 10.32
CA LEU A 278 2.92 7.12 10.97
C LEU A 278 1.88 7.41 9.90
N ALA A 279 0.95 6.49 9.72
CA ALA A 279 -0.27 6.67 8.93
C ALA A 279 -1.35 7.28 9.82
N ILE A 280 -1.93 8.40 9.42
CA ILE A 280 -3.02 9.05 10.16
C ILE A 280 -4.24 9.11 9.27
N GLN A 281 -5.36 8.60 9.76
CA GLN A 281 -6.62 8.53 9.03
C GLN A 281 -7.64 9.50 9.60
N SER A 282 -8.17 10.38 8.73
CA SER A 282 -9.33 11.21 9.04
C SER A 282 -10.64 10.46 8.78
N PRO A 283 -11.71 10.73 9.51
CA PRO A 283 -13.00 10.06 9.33
C PRO A 283 -13.63 10.28 7.96
N THR A 284 -13.22 11.32 7.25
CA THR A 284 -13.76 11.71 5.94
C THR A 284 -12.61 11.92 4.93
N TYR A 285 -12.28 13.15 4.61
CA TYR A 285 -11.15 13.57 3.79
C TYR A 285 -10.55 14.85 4.41
N TRP A 286 -9.26 15.10 4.18
CA TRP A 286 -8.52 16.14 4.91
C TRP A 286 -9.08 17.54 4.73
N MET A 287 -9.58 17.87 3.53
CA MET A 287 -10.10 19.19 3.20
C MET A 287 -11.60 19.33 3.47
N ASP A 288 -12.16 18.46 4.32
CA ASP A 288 -13.51 18.57 4.82
C ASP A 288 -13.66 19.78 5.75
N GLU A 289 -14.53 20.71 5.38
CA GLU A 289 -14.84 21.91 6.15
C GLU A 289 -15.91 21.67 7.21
N GLY A 290 -16.58 20.50 7.16
CA GLY A 290 -17.69 20.17 8.08
C GLY A 290 -18.99 20.92 7.80
N ASP A 291 -19.10 21.57 6.65
CA ASP A 291 -20.27 22.36 6.22
C ASP A 291 -21.13 21.64 5.17
N GLY A 292 -20.71 20.44 4.72
CA GLY A 292 -21.40 19.63 3.72
C GLY A 292 -21.07 19.98 2.27
N THR A 293 -20.06 20.82 2.02
CA THR A 293 -19.69 21.26 0.65
C THR A 293 -18.82 20.26 -0.12
N ASN A 294 -18.42 19.13 0.49
CA ASN A 294 -17.61 18.09 -0.13
C ASN A 294 -16.30 18.61 -0.77
N GLY A 295 -15.64 19.57 -0.12
CA GLY A 295 -14.36 20.12 -0.57
C GLY A 295 -14.46 21.18 -1.66
N ASN A 296 -15.64 21.65 -2.02
CA ASN A 296 -15.84 22.77 -2.93
C ASN A 296 -15.82 24.14 -2.21
N GLY A 297 -15.34 24.18 -0.97
CA GLY A 297 -15.35 25.34 -0.12
C GLY A 297 -14.05 26.15 -0.18
N SER A 298 -13.72 26.78 0.96
CA SER A 298 -12.56 27.69 1.10
C SER A 298 -11.20 26.99 1.12
N GLY A 299 -11.17 25.67 1.20
CA GLY A 299 -9.94 24.90 1.37
C GLY A 299 -9.38 24.93 2.79
N ILE A 300 -10.19 25.29 3.78
CA ILE A 300 -9.81 25.32 5.20
C ILE A 300 -10.31 24.06 5.88
N SER A 301 -9.41 23.17 6.24
CA SER A 301 -9.73 21.91 6.89
C SER A 301 -10.15 22.08 8.36
N ARG A 302 -11.22 21.39 8.77
CA ARG A 302 -11.58 21.27 10.19
C ARG A 302 -10.60 20.39 10.97
N TYR A 303 -9.81 19.57 10.29
CA TYR A 303 -8.87 18.64 10.90
C TYR A 303 -7.49 19.24 11.20
N THR A 304 -7.19 20.44 10.78
CA THR A 304 -5.84 21.03 10.90
C THR A 304 -5.30 21.00 12.32
N GLN A 305 -6.09 21.45 13.31
CA GLN A 305 -5.62 21.54 14.68
C GLN A 305 -5.49 20.16 15.33
N ILE A 306 -6.47 19.28 15.14
CA ILE A 306 -6.39 17.91 15.68
C ILE A 306 -5.25 17.12 15.06
N LEU A 307 -4.94 17.30 13.78
CA LEU A 307 -3.80 16.66 13.13
C LEU A 307 -2.49 17.10 13.78
N MET A 308 -2.32 18.41 14.01
CA MET A 308 -1.13 18.94 14.71
C MET A 308 -0.98 18.34 16.10
N ASP A 309 -2.08 18.25 16.84
CA ASP A 309 -2.06 17.73 18.21
C ASP A 309 -1.85 16.21 18.24
N THR A 310 -2.41 15.48 17.28
CA THR A 310 -2.16 14.04 17.07
C THR A 310 -0.66 13.76 16.84
N ILE A 311 -0.02 14.54 15.97
CA ILE A 311 1.42 14.39 15.69
C ILE A 311 2.25 14.69 16.95
N LYS A 312 1.94 15.76 17.67
CA LYS A 312 2.63 16.12 18.91
C LYS A 312 2.50 15.03 19.97
N GLU A 313 1.29 14.48 20.12
CA GLU A 313 1.02 13.44 21.10
C GLU A 313 1.74 12.14 20.76
N TYR A 314 1.76 11.74 19.47
CA TYR A 314 2.53 10.60 19.02
C TYR A 314 4.02 10.75 19.32
N VAL A 315 4.63 11.90 18.98
CA VAL A 315 6.06 12.17 19.22
C VAL A 315 6.38 12.18 20.70
N LYS A 316 5.51 12.76 21.53
CA LYS A 316 5.67 12.81 22.99
C LYS A 316 5.69 11.41 23.62
N HIS A 317 4.86 10.49 23.14
CA HIS A 317 4.78 9.12 23.66
C HIS A 317 5.80 8.16 23.03
N ASN A 318 6.52 8.59 21.99
CA ASN A 318 7.55 7.78 21.32
C ASN A 318 8.93 8.45 21.42
N PRO A 319 9.65 8.31 22.54
CA PRO A 319 10.93 8.99 22.78
C PRO A 319 12.06 8.57 21.83
N SER A 320 11.88 7.46 21.12
CA SER A 320 12.77 7.00 20.05
C SER A 320 12.58 7.72 18.71
N VAL A 321 11.56 8.56 18.61
CA VAL A 321 11.40 9.45 17.45
C VAL A 321 12.36 10.62 17.58
N ASP A 322 13.08 10.94 16.50
CA ASP A 322 13.89 12.14 16.38
C ASP A 322 12.99 13.32 15.99
N ALA A 323 12.62 14.12 17.00
CA ALA A 323 11.74 15.28 16.81
C ALA A 323 12.33 16.39 15.91
N GLU A 324 13.64 16.35 15.61
CA GLU A 324 14.29 17.27 14.67
C GLU A 324 14.18 16.79 13.21
N ARG A 325 13.73 15.53 12.98
CA ARG A 325 13.64 14.92 11.65
C ARG A 325 12.28 14.27 11.44
N ILE A 326 11.25 15.11 11.36
CA ILE A 326 9.88 14.72 11.06
C ILE A 326 9.59 15.14 9.62
N TYR A 327 9.16 14.19 8.81
CA TYR A 327 8.83 14.38 7.40
C TYR A 327 7.32 14.19 7.26
N LEU A 328 6.66 15.20 6.71
CA LEU A 328 5.22 15.18 6.44
C LEU A 328 5.01 15.09 4.94
N ALA A 329 4.25 14.11 4.50
CA ALA A 329 3.89 13.89 3.11
C ALA A 329 2.46 13.33 3.01
N GLY A 330 1.93 13.25 1.79
CA GLY A 330 0.62 12.66 1.58
C GLY A 330 0.27 12.63 0.09
N ASP A 331 -0.70 11.80 -0.25
CA ASP A 331 -1.24 11.69 -1.59
C ASP A 331 -2.45 12.59 -1.80
N SER A 332 -2.60 13.17 -3.00
CA SER A 332 -3.82 13.88 -3.45
C SER A 332 -4.35 14.85 -2.38
N ASN A 333 -5.47 14.55 -1.74
CA ASN A 333 -6.07 15.33 -0.65
C ASN A 333 -5.16 15.43 0.58
N GLY A 334 -4.39 14.38 0.89
CA GLY A 334 -3.35 14.39 1.92
C GLY A 334 -2.17 15.29 1.55
N GLY A 335 -1.79 15.33 0.28
CA GLY A 335 -0.79 16.29 -0.23
C GLY A 335 -1.24 17.72 -0.07
N TYR A 336 -2.52 18.01 -0.31
CA TYR A 336 -3.11 19.33 -0.05
C TYR A 336 -3.06 19.68 1.45
N MET A 337 -3.41 18.73 2.32
CA MET A 337 -3.31 18.91 3.77
C MET A 337 -1.87 19.12 4.24
N THR A 338 -0.90 18.46 3.63
CA THR A 338 0.53 18.68 3.87
C THR A 338 0.91 20.13 3.63
N VAL A 339 0.49 20.71 2.49
CA VAL A 339 0.71 22.13 2.17
C VAL A 339 0.00 23.04 3.17
N ASN A 340 -1.25 22.73 3.52
CA ASN A 340 -2.02 23.48 4.52
C ASN A 340 -1.31 23.55 5.88
N MET A 341 -0.77 22.41 6.35
CA MET A 341 0.00 22.35 7.61
C MET A 341 1.27 23.21 7.55
N ILE A 342 1.98 23.23 6.42
CA ILE A 342 3.18 24.05 6.22
C ILE A 342 2.81 25.54 6.28
N ILE A 343 1.75 25.95 5.59
CA ILE A 343 1.28 27.35 5.58
C ILE A 343 0.96 27.81 7.00
N ILE A 344 0.25 27.01 7.78
CA ILE A 344 -0.11 27.36 9.16
C ILE A 344 1.12 27.44 10.05
N LEU A 345 2.09 26.53 9.88
CA LEU A 345 3.35 26.58 10.61
C LEU A 345 4.12 27.86 10.30
N ILE A 346 4.22 28.26 9.02
CA ILE A 346 4.85 29.50 8.58
C ILE A 346 4.11 30.71 9.17
N GLN A 347 2.79 30.76 9.10
CA GLN A 347 1.99 31.84 9.68
C GLN A 347 2.22 31.96 11.19
N THR A 348 2.29 30.85 11.91
CA THR A 348 2.57 30.83 13.35
C THR A 348 3.96 31.39 13.65
N ILE A 349 4.97 30.99 12.87
CA ILE A 349 6.34 31.52 13.01
C ILE A 349 6.37 33.02 12.73
N LEU A 350 5.73 33.46 11.66
CA LEU A 350 5.67 34.90 11.30
C LEU A 350 4.94 35.72 12.37
N GLN A 351 3.86 35.20 12.94
CA GLN A 351 3.17 35.84 14.05
C GLN A 351 4.06 35.95 15.30
N GLN A 352 4.77 34.89 15.65
CA GLN A 352 5.72 34.90 16.77
C GLN A 352 6.86 35.92 16.53
N LEU A 353 7.42 35.93 15.30
CA LEU A 353 8.43 36.89 14.90
C LEU A 353 7.89 38.34 14.99
N TYR A 354 6.68 38.57 14.50
CA TYR A 354 6.03 39.89 14.59
C TYR A 354 5.84 40.33 16.05
N GLN A 355 5.33 39.43 16.90
CA GLN A 355 5.17 39.73 18.32
C GLN A 355 6.52 40.00 19.01
N PHE A 356 7.53 39.21 18.67
CA PHE A 356 8.89 39.39 19.17
C PHE A 356 9.47 40.73 18.71
N VAL A 357 9.39 41.03 17.40
CA VAL A 357 9.86 42.34 16.85
C VAL A 357 9.10 43.50 17.48
N ARG A 358 7.77 43.41 17.65
CA ARG A 358 6.97 44.42 18.32
C ARG A 358 7.40 44.62 19.78
N HIS A 359 7.65 43.51 20.49
CA HIS A 359 8.13 43.61 21.88
C HIS A 359 9.51 44.27 21.96
N MET A 360 10.41 43.92 21.05
CA MET A 360 11.76 44.50 20.98
C MET A 360 11.77 45.97 20.58
N LEU A 361 10.86 46.42 19.69
CA LEU A 361 10.72 47.82 19.35
C LEU A 361 10.29 48.67 20.56
N ILE A 362 9.58 48.04 21.50
CA ILE A 362 9.17 48.71 22.77
C ILE A 362 10.32 48.76 23.79
N THR A 363 11.33 47.85 23.72
CA THR A 363 12.38 47.66 24.71
C THR A 363 13.81 48.01 24.26
N ASN A 364 14.04 49.05 23.42
CA ASN A 364 15.36 49.56 22.98
C ASN A 364 16.26 48.58 22.22
N MET A 365 16.12 48.60 20.92
CA MET A 365 16.51 47.54 19.97
C MET A 365 17.82 47.75 19.19
N LEU A 366 18.85 48.31 19.63
CA LEU A 366 20.00 48.54 18.72
C LEU A 366 21.11 47.50 18.72
N GLU A 367 21.19 46.57 19.64
CA GLU A 367 22.37 45.67 19.77
C GLU A 367 22.14 44.16 19.50
N MET A 368 20.91 43.69 19.39
CA MET A 368 20.66 42.24 19.30
C MET A 368 20.27 41.72 17.91
N GLN A 369 20.34 42.57 16.88
CA GLN A 369 19.67 42.34 15.60
C GLN A 369 20.38 41.34 14.63
N MET A 370 21.66 41.14 14.75
CA MET A 370 22.39 40.36 13.72
C MET A 370 22.56 38.85 13.98
N GLU A 371 22.71 38.43 15.23
CA GLU A 371 23.06 37.05 15.55
C GLU A 371 21.81 36.11 15.58
N LEU A 372 20.69 36.59 16.11
CA LEU A 372 19.45 35.83 16.16
C LEU A 372 18.76 35.63 14.79
N THR A 373 18.97 36.59 13.89
CA THR A 373 18.45 36.51 12.52
C THR A 373 19.17 35.43 11.74
N LYS A 374 20.48 35.28 11.87
CA LYS A 374 21.27 34.23 11.22
C LYS A 374 20.86 32.84 11.67
N GLN A 375 20.72 32.58 12.98
CA GLN A 375 20.37 31.24 13.47
C GLN A 375 18.93 30.80 13.12
N LYS A 376 17.98 31.76 13.09
CA LYS A 376 16.59 31.44 12.74
C LYS A 376 16.37 31.32 11.23
N ILE A 377 17.10 32.09 10.42
CA ILE A 377 17.12 31.91 8.95
C ILE A 377 17.75 30.56 8.58
N LEU A 378 18.79 30.12 9.29
CA LEU A 378 19.38 28.78 9.07
C LEU A 378 18.38 27.65 9.44
N LYS A 379 17.57 27.79 10.49
CA LYS A 379 16.47 26.87 10.77
C LYS A 379 15.35 26.92 9.72
N PHE A 380 15.08 28.09 9.16
CA PHE A 380 14.11 28.27 8.07
C PHE A 380 14.60 27.61 6.76
N LEU A 381 15.90 27.71 6.46
CA LEU A 381 16.53 27.06 5.30
C LEU A 381 16.62 25.52 5.47
N GLN A 382 16.52 24.97 6.69
CA GLN A 382 16.32 23.53 6.89
C GLN A 382 14.93 23.05 6.40
N VAL A 383 13.94 23.95 6.32
CA VAL A 383 12.64 23.66 5.69
C VAL A 383 12.78 23.48 4.16
N GLU A 384 13.76 24.10 3.50
CA GLU A 384 14.03 23.86 2.08
C GLU A 384 14.40 22.40 1.76
N LYS A 385 14.97 21.68 2.73
CA LYS A 385 15.18 20.21 2.58
C LYS A 385 13.87 19.43 2.56
N ILE A 386 12.80 19.95 3.16
CA ILE A 386 11.47 19.35 3.13
C ILE A 386 10.84 19.50 1.74
N VAL A 387 11.08 20.62 1.07
CA VAL A 387 10.59 20.87 -0.30
C VAL A 387 11.34 20.02 -1.35
N GLN A 388 12.55 19.54 -1.05
CA GLN A 388 13.26 18.62 -1.94
C GLN A 388 12.58 17.24 -2.05
N PHE A 389 11.68 16.88 -1.15
CA PHE A 389 10.88 15.65 -1.25
C PHE A 389 9.95 15.63 -2.47
N GLN A 390 9.52 16.78 -2.98
CA GLN A 390 8.76 16.86 -4.23
C GLN A 390 9.58 16.44 -5.47
N ASN A 391 10.90 16.37 -5.38
CA ASN A 391 11.75 15.88 -6.46
C ASN A 391 11.96 14.36 -6.45
N LEU A 392 11.54 13.64 -5.42
CA LEU A 392 11.54 12.18 -5.37
C LEU A 392 10.50 11.52 -6.31
N ARG A 393 9.52 12.29 -6.82
CA ARG A 393 8.65 11.86 -7.93
C ARG A 393 9.38 11.51 -9.23
N LYS A 394 10.69 11.75 -9.33
CA LYS A 394 11.53 11.30 -10.46
C LYS A 394 12.21 9.96 -10.25
N LEU A 395 12.11 9.36 -9.10
CA LEU A 395 12.49 7.96 -8.92
C LEU A 395 11.41 7.10 -9.59
N LYS A 396 11.67 6.72 -10.84
CA LYS A 396 10.93 5.68 -11.54
C LYS A 396 10.87 4.46 -10.62
N ILE A 397 9.68 4.17 -10.12
CA ILE A 397 9.36 2.87 -9.53
C ILE A 397 9.32 1.91 -10.73
N TYR A 398 10.45 1.26 -11.01
CA TYR A 398 10.51 0.07 -11.86
C TYR A 398 10.34 -1.12 -10.92
N GLY A 399 9.21 -1.78 -11.03
CA GLY A 399 8.96 -3.06 -10.38
C GLY A 399 8.28 -3.99 -11.32
#